data_cf2bb26762782b7b2ee028711e5bb0df
#
_entry.id   cf2bb26762782b7b2ee028711e5bb0df
#
_cell.length_a   1.000
_cell.length_b   1.000
_cell.length_c   1.000
_cell.angle_alpha   90.00
_cell.angle_beta   90.00
_cell.angle_gamma   90.00
#
_symmetry.space_group_name_H-M   'P 1'
#
loop_
_entity.id
_entity.type
_entity.pdbx_description
1 polymer ?
#
loop_
_entity_poly.entity_id
_entity_poly.type
_entity_poly.pdbx_seq_one_letter_code
_entity_poly.pdbx_strand_id
1 'polypeptide(L)'
;SESGNSDGTELFVRRPMGNGQEGITPTVAQFQAGFDHFADAENVDVGFILQGEAADVAESDDSAHGIVSHIVDLAEGRKDAVACISPREVDVRADRDAGSSANQIAFFSNVTSSTYAFADSNYKYMSDKYNDKYRYVPFNADTAGLMVRSENDRDAWYSPAGFNRGVY
;
A
#
# COMPACT_ATOMS: atom_id res chain seq x y z
N SER A 1 4.21 3.89 -45.57
CA SER A 1 3.52 3.20 -46.67
C SER A 1 2.95 1.91 -46.17
N GLU A 2 1.64 1.95 -45.93
CA GLU A 2 0.87 0.76 -45.59
C GLU A 2 0.73 -0.10 -46.83
N SER A 3 1.33 -1.30 -46.82
CA SER A 3 0.93 -2.35 -47.73
C SER A 3 -0.13 -3.17 -47.04
N GLY A 4 -1.38 -2.80 -47.21
CA GLY A 4 -2.49 -3.64 -46.80
C GLY A 4 -2.49 -4.93 -47.61
N ASN A 5 -2.22 -6.08 -46.98
CA ASN A 5 -2.48 -7.36 -47.55
C ASN A 5 -3.97 -7.66 -47.41
N SER A 6 -4.69 -7.66 -48.52
CA SER A 6 -6.13 -7.88 -48.61
C SER A 6 -6.49 -9.36 -48.77
N ASP A 7 -5.64 -10.26 -48.36
CA ASP A 7 -5.94 -11.70 -48.35
C ASP A 7 -6.48 -12.10 -47.00
N GLY A 8 -7.79 -12.33 -46.90
CA GLY A 8 -8.59 -12.54 -45.70
C GLY A 8 -8.30 -13.82 -44.90
N THR A 9 -7.05 -14.25 -44.85
CA THR A 9 -6.60 -15.47 -44.16
C THR A 9 -5.77 -15.19 -42.91
N GLU A 10 -5.48 -13.95 -42.52
CA GLU A 10 -4.79 -13.68 -41.23
C GLU A 10 -5.75 -13.68 -40.04
N LEU A 11 -5.85 -14.87 -39.43
CA LEU A 11 -6.56 -15.08 -38.17
C LEU A 11 -5.89 -14.38 -36.96
N PHE A 12 -4.67 -13.83 -37.13
CA PHE A 12 -3.90 -13.20 -36.06
C PHE A 12 -3.25 -11.88 -36.52
N VAL A 13 -3.63 -10.80 -35.89
CA VAL A 13 -2.95 -9.53 -36.05
C VAL A 13 -1.83 -9.42 -35.02
N ARG A 14 -0.57 -9.55 -35.47
CA ARG A 14 0.59 -9.24 -34.63
C ARG A 14 0.84 -7.73 -34.67
N ARG A 15 0.52 -7.06 -33.57
CA ARG A 15 0.95 -5.67 -33.36
C ARG A 15 2.11 -5.66 -32.38
N PRO A 16 3.30 -5.17 -32.75
CA PRO A 16 4.36 -4.97 -31.78
C PRO A 16 3.89 -3.94 -30.73
N MET A 17 4.03 -4.25 -29.47
CA MET A 17 3.91 -3.25 -28.41
C MET A 17 5.17 -2.39 -28.49
N GLY A 18 5.04 -1.20 -29.05
CA GLY A 18 6.09 -0.19 -29.08
C GLY A 18 5.77 0.96 -28.15
N ASN A 19 6.80 1.73 -27.79
CA ASN A 19 6.68 2.95 -26.99
C ASN A 19 6.18 2.73 -25.55
N GLY A 20 6.44 1.56 -24.95
CA GLY A 20 6.33 1.40 -23.50
C GLY A 20 7.29 2.37 -22.82
N GLN A 21 6.78 3.17 -21.89
CA GLN A 21 7.59 4.00 -21.00
C GLN A 21 7.59 3.37 -19.61
N GLU A 22 8.73 3.44 -18.92
CA GLU A 22 8.79 3.19 -17.48
C GLU A 22 7.76 4.07 -16.79
N GLY A 23 7.06 3.51 -15.78
CA GLY A 23 6.02 4.23 -15.06
C GLY A 23 6.56 5.52 -14.46
N ILE A 24 5.86 6.61 -14.66
CA ILE A 24 6.12 7.88 -13.98
C ILE A 24 5.67 7.69 -12.53
N THR A 25 6.46 8.16 -11.55
CA THR A 25 6.04 8.21 -10.15
C THR A 25 4.72 8.97 -10.05
N PRO A 26 3.64 8.36 -9.52
CA PRO A 26 2.36 9.03 -9.42
C PRO A 26 2.44 10.23 -8.49
N THR A 27 1.73 11.29 -8.81
CA THR A 27 1.57 12.45 -7.91
C THR A 27 0.63 12.13 -6.76
N VAL A 28 0.68 12.93 -5.69
CA VAL A 28 -0.25 12.81 -4.54
C VAL A 28 -1.71 12.78 -5.01
N ALA A 29 -2.08 13.68 -5.91
CA ALA A 29 -3.44 13.75 -6.45
C ALA A 29 -3.86 12.48 -7.20
N GLN A 30 -2.93 11.84 -7.89
CA GLN A 30 -3.20 10.57 -8.58
C GLN A 30 -3.36 9.41 -7.59
N PHE A 31 -2.58 9.37 -6.51
CA PHE A 31 -2.78 8.41 -5.44
C PHE A 31 -4.14 8.60 -4.76
N GLN A 32 -4.49 9.83 -4.40
CA GLN A 32 -5.77 10.17 -3.79
C GLN A 32 -6.93 9.77 -4.71
N ALA A 33 -6.88 10.15 -5.99
CA ALA A 33 -7.90 9.77 -6.97
C ALA A 33 -8.03 8.24 -7.14
N GLY A 34 -6.92 7.50 -7.01
CA GLY A 34 -6.93 6.03 -7.01
C GLY A 34 -7.66 5.46 -5.80
N PHE A 35 -7.36 5.98 -4.61
CA PHE A 35 -8.02 5.56 -3.36
C PHE A 35 -9.49 5.99 -3.30
N ASP A 36 -9.87 7.12 -3.89
CA ASP A 36 -11.25 7.62 -3.93
C ASP A 36 -12.23 6.66 -4.62
N HIS A 37 -11.73 5.76 -5.47
CA HIS A 37 -12.57 4.68 -6.04
C HIS A 37 -13.12 3.72 -4.97
N PHE A 38 -12.52 3.70 -3.80
CA PHE A 38 -12.98 2.90 -2.66
C PHE A 38 -13.84 3.69 -1.67
N ALA A 39 -14.19 4.95 -1.97
CA ALA A 39 -14.97 5.81 -1.06
C ALA A 39 -16.44 5.38 -0.93
N ASP A 40 -17.00 4.76 -1.95
CA ASP A 40 -18.39 4.34 -1.97
C ASP A 40 -18.56 2.97 -1.30
N ALA A 41 -18.98 2.98 -0.04
CA ALA A 41 -19.22 1.79 0.76
C ALA A 41 -20.41 0.93 0.29
N GLU A 42 -21.34 1.52 -0.47
CA GLU A 42 -22.52 0.79 -0.96
C GLU A 42 -22.19 -0.08 -2.19
N ASN A 43 -21.28 0.39 -3.03
CA ASN A 43 -20.94 -0.28 -4.28
C ASN A 43 -19.63 -1.06 -4.21
N VAL A 44 -18.74 -0.72 -3.26
CA VAL A 44 -17.41 -1.34 -3.12
C VAL A 44 -17.26 -1.92 -1.72
N ASP A 45 -17.35 -3.23 -1.60
CA ASP A 45 -17.20 -3.95 -0.34
C ASP A 45 -15.72 -4.27 -0.07
N VAL A 46 -15.11 -3.54 0.88
CA VAL A 46 -13.72 -3.75 1.31
C VAL A 46 -13.61 -3.66 2.83
N GLY A 47 -12.93 -4.61 3.45
CA GLY A 47 -12.68 -4.61 4.90
C GLY A 47 -11.35 -3.96 5.29
N PHE A 48 -10.37 -3.91 4.37
CA PHE A 48 -9.06 -3.31 4.61
C PHE A 48 -8.65 -2.40 3.47
N ILE A 49 -8.08 -1.26 3.82
CA ILE A 49 -7.45 -0.32 2.88
C ILE A 49 -5.96 -0.32 3.20
N LEU A 50 -5.15 -0.83 2.26
CA LEU A 50 -3.71 -0.97 2.45
C LEU A 50 -2.99 0.20 1.80
N GLN A 51 -2.12 0.86 2.55
CA GLN A 51 -1.27 1.93 2.03
C GLN A 51 -0.27 1.40 0.99
N GLY A 52 0.25 0.17 1.18
CA GLY A 52 1.36 -0.34 0.39
C GLY A 52 2.61 0.52 0.57
N GLU A 53 3.31 0.80 -0.52
CA GLU A 53 4.50 1.65 -0.58
C GLU A 53 4.16 3.13 -0.93
N ALA A 54 2.91 3.55 -0.82
CA ALA A 54 2.48 4.87 -1.30
C ALA A 54 3.20 6.04 -0.61
N ALA A 55 3.58 5.90 0.65
CA ALA A 55 4.35 6.92 1.37
C ALA A 55 5.80 7.01 0.90
N ASP A 56 6.41 5.90 0.47
CA ASP A 56 7.81 5.85 0.04
C ASP A 56 8.05 6.42 -1.36
N VAL A 57 7.03 6.35 -2.20
CA VAL A 57 7.08 6.89 -3.57
C VAL A 57 6.66 8.36 -3.64
N ALA A 58 6.28 8.96 -2.53
CA ALA A 58 5.93 10.37 -2.46
C ALA A 58 7.17 11.26 -2.66
N GLU A 59 7.00 12.39 -3.34
CA GLU A 59 8.09 13.31 -3.67
C GLU A 59 8.67 14.05 -2.45
N SER A 60 7.92 14.12 -1.34
CA SER A 60 8.32 14.83 -0.12
C SER A 60 7.61 14.29 1.10
N ASP A 61 8.04 14.71 2.31
CA ASP A 61 7.39 14.39 3.58
C ASP A 61 5.93 14.84 3.60
N ASP A 62 5.66 16.06 3.19
CA ASP A 62 4.30 16.60 3.15
C ASP A 62 3.41 15.81 2.19
N SER A 63 3.96 15.38 1.06
CA SER A 63 3.28 14.51 0.10
C SER A 63 2.96 13.15 0.70
N ALA A 64 3.90 12.54 1.43
CA ALA A 64 3.69 11.29 2.14
C ALA A 64 2.59 11.41 3.20
N HIS A 65 2.65 12.46 4.04
CA HIS A 65 1.60 12.76 5.02
C HIS A 65 0.23 12.97 4.37
N GLY A 66 0.20 13.68 3.23
CA GLY A 66 -1.04 13.94 2.49
C GLY A 66 -1.69 12.67 1.94
N ILE A 67 -0.89 11.70 1.47
CA ILE A 67 -1.40 10.40 1.00
C ILE A 67 -1.91 9.58 2.19
N VAL A 68 -1.11 9.45 3.24
CA VAL A 68 -1.47 8.61 4.39
C VAL A 68 -2.69 9.16 5.12
N SER A 69 -2.75 10.48 5.35
CA SER A 69 -3.94 11.12 5.95
C SER A 69 -5.18 10.92 5.11
N HIS A 70 -5.08 11.00 3.78
CA HIS A 70 -6.22 10.75 2.89
C HIS A 70 -6.74 9.31 3.02
N ILE A 71 -5.85 8.32 3.14
CA ILE A 71 -6.23 6.91 3.36
C ILE A 71 -6.95 6.74 4.69
N VAL A 72 -6.46 7.40 5.75
CA VAL A 72 -7.09 7.40 7.07
C VAL A 72 -8.46 8.06 7.04
N ASP A 73 -8.56 9.24 6.41
CA ASP A 73 -9.82 9.97 6.26
C ASP A 73 -10.85 9.19 5.44
N LEU A 74 -10.39 8.44 4.43
CA LEU A 74 -11.23 7.54 3.66
C LEU A 74 -11.83 6.43 4.52
N ALA A 75 -11.03 5.75 5.34
CA ALA A 75 -11.51 4.72 6.26
C ALA A 75 -12.45 5.31 7.32
N GLU A 76 -12.14 6.51 7.85
CA GLU A 76 -12.98 7.24 8.80
C GLU A 76 -14.34 7.61 8.17
N GLY A 77 -14.36 8.00 6.90
CA GLY A 77 -15.60 8.32 6.17
C GLY A 77 -16.47 7.10 5.93
N ARG A 78 -15.85 5.97 5.59
CA ARG A 78 -16.55 4.70 5.33
C ARG A 78 -17.09 4.05 6.60
N LYS A 79 -16.28 3.95 7.65
CA LYS A 79 -16.59 3.28 8.94
C LYS A 79 -16.82 1.75 8.87
N ASP A 80 -16.65 1.15 7.72
CA ASP A 80 -16.77 -0.30 7.46
C ASP A 80 -15.44 -0.95 7.09
N ALA A 81 -14.37 -0.16 6.94
CA ALA A 81 -13.04 -0.62 6.61
C ALA A 81 -11.99 -0.09 7.58
N VAL A 82 -10.86 -0.80 7.68
CA VAL A 82 -9.70 -0.41 8.48
C VAL A 82 -8.54 -0.05 7.57
N ALA A 83 -7.98 1.13 7.74
CA ALA A 83 -6.74 1.54 7.08
C ALA A 83 -5.53 0.92 7.76
N CYS A 84 -4.69 0.21 7.02
CA CYS A 84 -3.40 -0.29 7.49
C CYS A 84 -2.30 0.58 6.90
N ILE A 85 -1.59 1.30 7.76
CA ILE A 85 -0.58 2.30 7.38
C ILE A 85 0.78 1.97 7.98
N SER A 86 1.84 2.36 7.27
CA SER A 86 3.25 2.22 7.68
C SER A 86 3.95 3.57 7.56
N PRO A 87 5.01 3.83 8.35
CA PRO A 87 5.88 4.97 8.12
C PRO A 87 6.67 4.77 6.82
N ARG A 88 7.44 5.76 6.39
CA ARG A 88 8.33 5.60 5.24
C ARG A 88 9.55 4.74 5.59
N GLU A 89 10.09 4.07 4.59
CA GLU A 89 11.32 3.28 4.72
C GLU A 89 12.46 4.14 5.29
N VAL A 90 12.60 5.37 4.82
CA VAL A 90 13.65 6.30 5.29
C VAL A 90 13.54 6.59 6.78
N ASP A 91 12.33 6.72 7.33
CA ASP A 91 12.12 7.00 8.75
C ASP A 91 12.42 5.80 9.65
N VAL A 92 12.32 4.60 9.11
CA VAL A 92 12.65 3.35 9.82
C VAL A 92 14.13 3.02 9.74
N ARG A 93 14.80 3.31 8.62
CA ARG A 93 16.16 2.86 8.32
C ARG A 93 17.24 3.91 8.50
N ALA A 94 16.89 5.20 8.55
CA ALA A 94 17.87 6.29 8.60
C ALA A 94 18.83 6.22 9.80
N ASP A 95 18.32 5.71 10.92
CA ASP A 95 19.11 5.54 12.14
C ASP A 95 18.87 4.15 12.72
N ARG A 96 19.92 3.34 12.82
CA ARG A 96 19.85 2.03 13.48
C ARG A 96 19.69 2.11 15.00
N ASP A 97 19.83 3.31 15.55
CA ASP A 97 19.77 3.60 16.98
C ASP A 97 18.46 4.32 17.35
N ALA A 98 18.47 5.12 18.39
CA ALA A 98 17.29 5.79 18.95
C ALA A 98 16.57 6.79 17.98
N GLY A 99 17.23 7.19 16.88
CA GLY A 99 16.68 8.12 15.89
C GLY A 99 15.49 7.58 15.11
N SER A 100 15.48 6.29 14.78
CA SER A 100 14.39 5.65 14.05
C SER A 100 13.02 5.81 14.74
N SER A 101 12.96 5.63 16.06
CA SER A 101 11.71 5.79 16.82
C SER A 101 11.24 7.25 16.82
N ALA A 102 12.17 8.21 16.92
CA ALA A 102 11.84 9.62 16.90
C ALA A 102 11.29 10.07 15.53
N ASN A 103 11.89 9.57 14.44
CA ASN A 103 11.44 9.86 13.07
C ASN A 103 10.04 9.29 12.81
N GLN A 104 9.77 8.07 13.25
CA GLN A 104 8.44 7.46 13.12
C GLN A 104 7.38 8.22 13.92
N ILE A 105 7.70 8.63 15.14
CA ILE A 105 6.81 9.46 15.97
C ILE A 105 6.56 10.80 15.28
N ALA A 106 7.59 11.44 14.73
CA ALA A 106 7.46 12.68 13.99
C ALA A 106 6.57 12.52 12.75
N PHE A 107 6.75 11.43 12.01
CA PHE A 107 5.90 11.11 10.86
C PHE A 107 4.44 10.97 11.27
N PHE A 108 4.12 10.10 12.22
CA PHE A 108 2.74 9.86 12.62
C PHE A 108 2.09 11.03 13.37
N SER A 109 2.87 11.95 13.98
CA SER A 109 2.32 13.15 14.60
C SER A 109 1.65 14.11 13.61
N ASN A 110 2.00 13.98 12.31
CA ASN A 110 1.42 14.77 11.23
C ASN A 110 0.30 14.03 10.47
N VAL A 111 -0.02 12.80 10.87
CA VAL A 111 -1.10 12.00 10.28
C VAL A 111 -2.35 12.13 11.15
N THR A 112 -3.52 12.22 10.51
CA THR A 112 -4.81 12.29 11.22
C THR A 112 -4.99 11.04 12.10
N SER A 113 -5.33 11.26 13.38
CA SER A 113 -5.63 10.16 14.30
C SER A 113 -7.05 9.65 14.09
N SER A 114 -7.23 8.35 13.92
CA SER A 114 -8.54 7.72 13.73
C SER A 114 -8.62 6.37 14.45
N THR A 115 -9.82 5.98 14.85
CA THR A 115 -10.10 4.63 15.37
C THR A 115 -10.26 3.59 14.25
N TYR A 116 -10.31 4.04 13.00
CA TYR A 116 -10.41 3.19 11.81
C TYR A 116 -9.05 3.01 11.09
N ALA A 117 -7.96 3.38 11.75
CA ALA A 117 -6.62 3.19 11.21
C ALA A 117 -5.74 2.41 12.18
N PHE A 118 -4.93 1.53 11.64
CA PHE A 118 -3.90 0.79 12.34
C PHE A 118 -2.54 1.13 11.74
N ALA A 119 -1.59 1.58 12.59
CA ALA A 119 -0.23 1.91 12.20
C ALA A 119 0.74 0.83 12.67
N ASP A 120 1.57 0.32 11.78
CA ASP A 120 2.74 -0.47 12.11
C ASP A 120 4.01 0.39 12.15
N SER A 121 5.12 -0.19 12.57
CA SER A 121 6.40 0.52 12.74
C SER A 121 7.57 -0.14 11.99
N ASN A 122 7.31 -1.14 11.16
CA ASN A 122 8.36 -1.98 10.65
C ASN A 122 8.33 -2.20 9.14
N TYR A 123 9.52 -2.57 8.63
CA TYR A 123 9.73 -3.07 7.27
C TYR A 123 10.29 -4.48 7.32
N LYS A 124 9.83 -5.29 6.42
CA LYS A 124 10.31 -6.65 6.18
C LYS A 124 11.36 -6.65 5.08
N TYR A 125 12.50 -7.29 5.31
CA TYR A 125 13.53 -7.51 4.29
C TYR A 125 13.32 -8.88 3.66
N MET A 126 12.91 -8.92 2.41
CA MET A 126 12.58 -10.15 1.72
C MET A 126 13.20 -10.23 0.34
N SER A 127 13.35 -11.46 -0.16
CA SER A 127 13.84 -11.72 -1.51
C SER A 127 12.71 -11.62 -2.53
N ASP A 128 12.87 -10.75 -3.50
CA ASP A 128 12.06 -10.71 -4.72
C ASP A 128 12.64 -11.71 -5.72
N LYS A 129 12.06 -12.91 -5.75
CA LYS A 129 12.55 -14.01 -6.58
C LYS A 129 12.43 -13.77 -8.09
N TYR A 130 11.61 -12.80 -8.50
CA TYR A 130 11.41 -12.51 -9.92
C TYR A 130 12.49 -11.57 -10.47
N ASN A 131 13.01 -10.68 -9.63
CA ASN A 131 14.06 -9.74 -9.99
C ASN A 131 15.43 -10.10 -9.41
N ASP A 132 15.52 -11.20 -8.65
CA ASP A 132 16.73 -11.65 -7.93
C ASP A 132 17.34 -10.53 -7.06
N LYS A 133 16.49 -9.84 -6.34
CA LYS A 133 16.86 -8.71 -5.48
C LYS A 133 16.20 -8.83 -4.12
N TYR A 134 16.90 -8.33 -3.10
CA TYR A 134 16.31 -8.13 -1.78
C TYR A 134 15.70 -6.73 -1.72
N ARG A 135 14.48 -6.64 -1.16
CA ARG A 135 13.76 -5.38 -0.98
C ARG A 135 13.25 -5.25 0.45
N TYR A 136 13.15 -4.01 0.89
CA TYR A 136 12.37 -3.69 2.07
C TYR A 136 10.92 -3.46 1.66
N VAL A 137 10.00 -4.07 2.37
CA VAL A 137 8.57 -3.99 2.09
C VAL A 137 7.87 -3.55 3.37
N PRO A 138 6.99 -2.54 3.32
CA PRO A 138 6.25 -2.09 4.49
C PRO A 138 5.35 -3.20 5.03
N PHE A 139 5.10 -3.16 6.34
CA PHE A 139 4.46 -4.25 7.07
C PHE A 139 2.93 -4.19 7.05
N ASN A 140 2.33 -3.10 6.51
CA ASN A 140 0.88 -2.88 6.53
C ASN A 140 0.07 -4.02 5.92
N ALA A 141 0.52 -4.59 4.81
CA ALA A 141 -0.15 -5.71 4.16
C ALA A 141 -0.02 -7.02 4.97
N ASP A 142 1.13 -7.27 5.61
CA ASP A 142 1.34 -8.44 6.47
C ASP A 142 0.46 -8.34 7.73
N THR A 143 0.31 -7.15 8.30
CA THR A 143 -0.58 -6.90 9.43
C THR A 143 -2.03 -7.20 9.09
N ALA A 144 -2.53 -6.72 7.95
CA ALA A 144 -3.86 -7.06 7.46
C ALA A 144 -4.01 -8.57 7.24
N GLY A 145 -3.00 -9.23 6.66
CA GLY A 145 -2.97 -10.68 6.50
C GLY A 145 -3.06 -11.45 7.83
N LEU A 146 -2.41 -10.95 8.89
CA LEU A 146 -2.53 -11.52 10.23
C LEU A 146 -3.93 -11.33 10.83
N MET A 147 -4.57 -10.18 10.60
CA MET A 147 -5.93 -9.93 11.05
C MET A 147 -6.90 -10.92 10.38
N VAL A 148 -6.83 -11.05 9.06
CA VAL A 148 -7.64 -12.00 8.28
C VAL A 148 -7.41 -13.45 8.73
N ARG A 149 -6.15 -13.83 8.97
CA ARG A 149 -5.83 -15.17 9.48
C ARG A 149 -6.45 -15.41 10.85
N SER A 150 -6.35 -14.43 11.75
CA SER A 150 -6.93 -14.55 13.11
C SER A 150 -8.45 -14.63 13.08
N GLU A 151 -9.09 -13.89 12.17
CA GLU A 151 -10.52 -13.95 11.95
C GLU A 151 -10.96 -15.33 11.43
N ASN A 152 -10.27 -15.87 10.44
CA ASN A 152 -10.56 -17.19 9.88
C ASN A 152 -10.35 -18.34 10.89
N ASP A 153 -9.33 -18.22 11.75
CA ASP A 153 -9.00 -19.26 12.74
C ASP A 153 -9.91 -19.20 13.98
N ARG A 154 -10.43 -18.05 14.31
CA ARG A 154 -11.19 -17.79 15.53
C ARG A 154 -12.42 -16.93 15.32
N ASP A 155 -12.21 -15.59 15.25
CA ASP A 155 -13.27 -14.60 15.09
C ASP A 155 -12.66 -13.20 14.94
N ALA A 156 -13.42 -12.23 14.41
CA ALA A 156 -12.96 -10.86 14.14
C ALA A 156 -12.47 -10.10 15.39
N TRP A 157 -13.00 -10.43 16.58
CA TRP A 157 -12.56 -9.83 17.86
C TRP A 157 -11.26 -10.40 18.40
N TYR A 158 -10.73 -11.49 17.80
CA TYR A 158 -9.54 -12.16 18.31
C TYR A 158 -8.26 -11.44 17.86
N SER A 159 -7.45 -11.00 18.82
CA SER A 159 -6.23 -10.26 18.52
C SER A 159 -5.24 -11.06 17.67
N PRO A 160 -4.72 -10.53 16.57
CA PRO A 160 -3.66 -11.15 15.77
C PRO A 160 -2.30 -11.16 16.48
N ALA A 161 -2.13 -10.35 17.54
CA ALA A 161 -0.88 -10.26 18.28
C ALA A 161 -0.66 -11.48 19.20
N GLY A 162 0.61 -11.84 19.42
CA GLY A 162 1.03 -12.90 20.33
C GLY A 162 2.00 -13.90 19.72
N PHE A 163 2.76 -14.61 20.55
CA PHE A 163 3.84 -15.52 20.15
C PHE A 163 3.42 -16.64 19.19
N ASN A 164 2.17 -17.08 19.27
CA ASN A 164 1.65 -18.16 18.43
C ASN A 164 0.78 -17.67 17.27
N ARG A 165 0.49 -16.37 17.20
CA ARG A 165 -0.45 -15.78 16.25
C ARG A 165 0.21 -14.76 15.33
N GLY A 166 1.11 -13.94 15.88
CA GLY A 166 1.84 -12.89 15.16
C GLY A 166 3.16 -13.39 14.56
N VAL A 167 3.23 -14.64 14.11
CA VAL A 167 4.43 -15.22 13.48
C VAL A 167 4.25 -15.25 11.96
N TYR A 168 5.26 -14.73 11.27
CA TYR A 168 5.36 -14.69 9.80
C TYR A 168 6.24 -15.80 9.27
#